data_db5d3e77236419b811ee7ae960dd2207
#
_entry.id   db5d3e77236419b811ee7ae960dd2207
#
_cell.length_a   1.000
_cell.length_b   1.000
_cell.length_c   1.000
_cell.angle_alpha   90.00
_cell.angle_beta   90.00
_cell.angle_gamma   90.00
#
_symmetry.space_group_name_H-M   'P 1'
#
loop_
_entity.id
_entity.type
_entity.pdbx_description
1 polymer ?
#
loop_
_entity_poly.entity_id
_entity_poly.type
_entity_poly.pdbx_seq_one_letter_code
_entity_poly.pdbx_strand_id
1 'polypeptide(L)' 'MARREKLLEKMRRTPAKIRFAEVHALLSYEGFVLFNKRGSHRSYHHADGRLMTIVVPHGRHKTCHPTDVRKVLEAMRR' A
#
# COMPACT_ATOMS: atom_id res chain seq x y z
N MET A 1 -10.75 -17.53 -3.40
CA MET A 1 -9.42 -16.94 -3.12
C MET A 1 -9.57 -15.75 -2.18
N ALA A 2 -8.69 -15.64 -1.21
CA ALA A 2 -8.76 -14.54 -0.26
C ALA A 2 -8.50 -13.19 -0.94
N ARG A 3 -9.14 -12.15 -0.45
CA ARG A 3 -8.97 -10.80 -0.99
C ARG A 3 -7.52 -10.34 -0.94
N ARG A 4 -6.80 -10.68 0.13
CA ARG A 4 -5.39 -10.37 0.28
C ARG A 4 -4.57 -10.92 -0.90
N GLU A 5 -4.82 -12.17 -1.27
CA GLU A 5 -4.09 -12.80 -2.36
C GLU A 5 -4.38 -12.14 -3.70
N LYS A 6 -5.62 -11.73 -3.92
CA LYS A 6 -6.00 -11.02 -5.15
C LYS A 6 -5.30 -9.68 -5.26
N LEU A 7 -5.22 -8.95 -4.14
CA LEU A 7 -4.54 -7.65 -4.12
C LEU A 7 -3.05 -7.80 -4.38
N LEU A 8 -2.41 -8.79 -3.75
CA LEU A 8 -1.00 -9.06 -4.00
C LEU A 8 -0.73 -9.37 -5.46
N GLU A 9 -1.56 -10.24 -6.03
CA GLU A 9 -1.41 -10.64 -7.43
C GLU A 9 -1.55 -9.44 -8.36
N LYS A 10 -2.55 -8.59 -8.11
CA LYS A 10 -2.76 -7.39 -8.92
C LYS A 10 -1.56 -6.47 -8.85
N MET A 11 -1.01 -6.26 -7.65
CA MET A 11 0.14 -5.39 -7.47
C MET A 11 1.38 -5.91 -8.18
N ARG A 12 1.58 -7.23 -8.21
CA ARG A 12 2.69 -7.83 -8.92
C ARG A 12 2.56 -7.69 -10.43
N ARG A 13 1.35 -7.87 -10.94
CA ARG A 13 1.09 -7.88 -12.38
C ARG A 13 0.98 -6.49 -12.97
N THR A 14 0.34 -5.57 -12.27
CA THR A 14 0.06 -4.22 -12.77
C THR A 14 0.37 -3.16 -11.72
N PRO A 15 1.65 -3.00 -11.35
CA PRO A 15 2.01 -2.06 -10.27
C PRO A 15 1.65 -0.60 -10.57
N ALA A 16 1.49 -0.22 -11.84
CA ALA A 16 1.14 1.14 -12.22
C ALA A 16 -0.37 1.39 -12.19
N LYS A 17 -1.18 0.37 -11.89
CA LYS A 17 -2.64 0.47 -11.92
C LYS A 17 -3.28 0.21 -10.55
N ILE A 18 -2.57 0.52 -9.49
CA ILE A 18 -3.03 0.24 -8.13
C ILE A 18 -3.55 1.52 -7.49
N ARG A 19 -4.78 1.49 -7.01
CA ARG A 19 -5.38 2.62 -6.31
C ARG A 19 -4.96 2.64 -4.85
N PHE A 20 -4.98 3.82 -4.25
CA PHE A 20 -4.63 3.95 -2.84
C PHE A 20 -5.50 3.05 -1.94
N ALA A 21 -6.79 2.97 -2.22
CA ALA A 21 -7.70 2.13 -1.43
C ALA A 21 -7.24 0.66 -1.43
N GLU A 22 -6.68 0.20 -2.55
CA GLU A 22 -6.18 -1.17 -2.64
C GLU A 22 -4.91 -1.35 -1.81
N VAL A 23 -4.01 -0.36 -1.83
CA VAL A 23 -2.81 -0.39 -1.01
C VAL A 23 -3.19 -0.39 0.47
N HIS A 24 -4.10 0.51 0.84
CA HIS A 24 -4.56 0.60 2.23
C HIS A 24 -5.19 -0.72 2.70
N ALA A 25 -6.01 -1.33 1.86
CA ALA A 25 -6.66 -2.59 2.20
C ALA A 25 -5.62 -3.70 2.43
N LEU A 26 -4.63 -3.80 1.54
CA LEU A 26 -3.60 -4.82 1.69
C LEU A 26 -2.78 -4.61 2.96
N LEU A 27 -2.38 -3.37 3.22
CA LEU A 27 -1.62 -3.04 4.44
C LEU A 27 -2.41 -3.41 5.68
N SER A 28 -3.72 -3.13 5.67
CA SER A 28 -4.60 -3.46 6.80
C SER A 28 -4.69 -4.97 7.01
N TYR A 29 -4.79 -5.74 5.93
CA TYR A 29 -4.82 -7.21 6.04
C TYR A 29 -3.52 -7.76 6.64
N GLU A 30 -2.39 -7.08 6.36
CA GLU A 30 -1.10 -7.51 6.89
C GLU A 30 -0.86 -7.07 8.34
N GLY A 31 -1.73 -6.22 8.89
CA GLY A 31 -1.59 -5.76 10.25
C GLY A 31 -0.95 -4.39 10.39
N PHE A 32 -0.76 -3.68 9.29
CA PHE A 32 -0.30 -2.29 9.36
C PHE A 32 -1.44 -1.38 9.78
N VAL A 33 -1.13 -0.40 10.61
CA VAL A 33 -2.10 0.56 11.13
C VAL A 33 -1.68 1.96 10.71
N LEU A 34 -2.63 2.71 10.15
CA LEU A 34 -2.41 4.11 9.80
C LEU A 34 -2.31 4.92 11.10
N PHE A 35 -1.21 5.63 11.29
CA PHE A 35 -1.03 6.41 12.52
C PHE A 35 -0.77 7.90 12.25
N ASN A 36 -0.50 8.30 11.01
CA ASN A 36 -0.24 9.70 10.71
C ASN A 36 -0.69 10.03 9.30
N LYS A 37 -1.31 11.21 9.17
CA LYS A 37 -1.73 11.78 7.89
C LYS A 37 -1.15 13.18 7.81
N ARG A 38 -0.26 13.42 6.85
CA ARG A 38 0.31 14.74 6.68
C ARG A 38 0.24 15.08 5.19
N GLY A 39 -0.71 15.97 4.84
CA GLY A 39 -0.97 16.24 3.43
C GLY A 39 -1.37 14.96 2.71
N SER A 40 -0.66 14.62 1.66
CA SER A 40 -0.91 13.38 0.92
C SER A 40 -0.11 12.20 1.44
N HIS A 41 0.73 12.39 2.47
CA HIS A 41 1.52 11.30 3.05
C HIS A 41 0.72 10.55 4.09
N ARG A 42 0.70 9.22 3.98
CA ARG A 42 0.03 8.35 4.94
C ARG A 42 1.08 7.41 5.51
N SER A 43 1.25 7.48 6.81
CA SER A 43 2.26 6.68 7.51
C SER A 43 1.60 5.55 8.28
N TYR A 44 2.16 4.36 8.11
CA TYR A 44 1.66 3.13 8.75
C TYR A 44 2.74 2.51 9.61
N HIS A 45 2.35 1.82 10.66
CA HIS A 45 3.27 1.03 11.46
C HIS A 45 2.70 -0.36 11.68
N HIS A 46 3.61 -1.28 11.95
CA HIS A 46 3.27 -2.66 12.24
C HIS A 46 3.80 -3.01 13.64
N ALA A 47 3.13 -3.93 14.30
CA ALA A 47 3.53 -4.36 15.65
C ALA A 47 4.96 -4.92 15.70
N ASP A 48 5.47 -5.40 14.56
CA ASP A 48 6.84 -5.94 14.49
C ASP A 48 7.91 -4.85 14.28
N GLY A 49 7.50 -3.57 14.28
CA GLY A 49 8.45 -2.45 14.16
C GLY A 49 8.62 -1.89 12.76
N ARG A 50 8.00 -2.47 11.76
CA ARG A 50 8.08 -1.95 10.39
C ARG A 50 7.30 -0.64 10.25
N LEU A 51 7.85 0.26 9.45
CA LEU A 51 7.21 1.53 9.14
C LEU A 51 7.08 1.65 7.62
N MET A 52 6.01 2.33 7.18
CA MET A 52 5.80 2.54 5.76
C MET A 52 5.06 3.85 5.51
N THR A 53 5.50 4.60 4.51
CA THR A 53 4.82 5.82 4.10
C THR A 53 4.39 5.68 2.65
N ILE A 54 3.12 5.96 2.39
CA ILE A 54 2.53 5.90 1.05
C ILE A 54 1.98 7.27 0.72
N VAL A 55 2.21 7.72 -0.51
CA VAL A 55 1.69 9.00 -0.98
C VAL A 55 0.35 8.76 -1.67
N VAL A 56 -0.69 9.44 -1.19
CA VAL A 56 -2.01 9.37 -1.82
C VAL A 56 -1.95 10.17 -3.12
N PRO A 57 -2.31 9.56 -4.25
CA PRO A 57 -2.32 10.29 -5.52
C PRO A 57 -3.38 11.38 -5.51
N HIS A 58 -3.09 12.48 -6.18
CA HIS A 58 -4.04 13.57 -6.30
C HIS A 58 -3.99 14.18 -7.69
N GLY A 59 -4.93 15.10 -7.95
CA GLY A 59 -5.08 15.67 -9.28
C GLY A 59 -5.65 14.63 -10.23
N ARG A 60 -5.03 14.50 -11.38
CA ARG A 60 -5.45 13.53 -12.39
C ARG A 60 -4.94 12.12 -12.12
N HIS A 61 -4.00 11.99 -11.24
CA HIS A 61 -3.43 10.68 -10.90
C HIS A 61 -4.35 9.97 -9.94
N LYS A 62 -4.87 8.83 -10.35
CA LYS A 62 -5.79 8.03 -9.52
C LYS A 62 -5.15 6.78 -8.97
N THR A 63 -3.90 6.52 -9.35
CA THR A 63 -3.18 5.33 -8.92
C THR A 63 -1.90 5.72 -8.20
N CYS A 64 -1.48 4.87 -7.27
CA CYS A 64 -0.26 5.08 -6.52
C CYS A 64 0.96 4.99 -7.44
N HIS A 65 2.02 5.70 -7.06
CA HIS A 65 3.27 5.61 -7.79
C HIS A 65 3.79 4.17 -7.71
N PRO A 66 4.30 3.60 -8.83
CA PRO A 66 4.80 2.22 -8.81
C PRO A 66 5.88 1.97 -7.76
N THR A 67 6.68 2.98 -7.42
CA THR A 67 7.69 2.86 -6.38
C THR A 67 7.06 2.53 -5.02
N ASP A 68 5.93 3.19 -4.70
CA ASP A 68 5.20 2.92 -3.47
C ASP A 68 4.61 1.51 -3.46
N VAL A 69 4.07 1.09 -4.60
CA VAL A 69 3.53 -0.27 -4.73
C VAL A 69 4.64 -1.30 -4.51
N ARG A 70 5.83 -1.05 -5.05
CA ARG A 70 6.97 -1.94 -4.83
C ARG A 70 7.40 -2.00 -3.38
N LYS A 71 7.35 -0.87 -2.67
CA LYS A 71 7.65 -0.86 -1.24
C LYS A 71 6.69 -1.76 -0.46
N VAL A 72 5.42 -1.71 -0.83
CA VAL A 72 4.41 -2.56 -0.20
C VAL A 72 4.70 -4.03 -0.48
N LEU A 73 4.97 -4.36 -1.75
CA LEU A 73 5.29 -5.74 -2.12
C LEU A 73 6.53 -6.25 -1.39
N GLU A 74 7.54 -5.40 -1.25
CA GLU A 74 8.76 -5.77 -0.56
C GLU A 74 8.47 -6.08 0.91
N ALA A 75 7.61 -5.29 1.55
CA ALA A 75 7.23 -5.51 2.94
C ALA A 75 6.42 -6.79 3.13
N MET A 76 5.75 -7.27 2.07
CA MET A 76 4.96 -8.50 2.13
C MET A 76 5.80 -9.77 1.92
N ARG A 77 7.05 -9.62 1.57
CA ARG A 77 7.94 -10.76 1.27
C ARG A 77 8.60 -11.30 2.53
N ARG A 78 7.82 -11.84 3.41
CA ARG A 78 8.37 -12.37 4.67
C ARG A 78 7.99 -13.80 4.90
#